data_e20f56a8a90d0c9f9f9ce744b092ceac
#
_entry.id   e20f56a8a90d0c9f9f9ce744b092ceac
#
_cell.length_a   1.000
_cell.length_b   1.000
_cell.length_c   1.000
_cell.angle_alpha   90.00
_cell.angle_beta   90.00
_cell.angle_gamma   90.00
#
_symmetry.space_group_name_H-M   'P 1'
#
loop_
_entity.id
_entity.type
_entity.pdbx_description
1 polymer ?
#
loop_
_entity_poly.entity_id
_entity_poly.type
_entity_poly.pdbx_seq_one_letter_code
_entity_poly.pdbx_strand_id
1 'polypeptide(L)'
;MVTSLMSPPRGTVPASPSQADALRDAVGRDGIAATNPSAGGTPTLLVASGRGGSGTTLLSALLAVAAAGDGVRVLLVDADDFVGPLAMTLGVTPQASWTDLRGGRVTPSQVATPVSSTLTLVAGGAPRQGVDADGATAVAITAAERRACMRRLSPLTEQADLVVVDCGARLDPVLAAITPHANERLVAVSAGSDPVALAATYALCKAVHTRHRALPVDVLVNRHEGSEAARCFDAIDAGARQFLGLSLRLAGAIPADPTLDAALRRGMPFPDAAAGSPAALAAHDVVMRALSVRSPSRSGV
;
A
#
# COMPACT_ATOMS: atom_id res chain seq x y z
N MET A 1 9.01 31.67 -65.71
CA MET A 1 7.71 31.24 -65.19
C MET A 1 7.93 29.98 -64.32
N VAL A 2 7.98 30.12 -63.00
CA VAL A 2 8.20 29.01 -62.09
C VAL A 2 6.93 28.91 -61.27
N THR A 3 6.20 27.84 -61.47
CA THR A 3 4.91 27.57 -60.77
C THR A 3 5.19 26.98 -59.40
N SER A 4 4.85 27.74 -58.37
CA SER A 4 4.93 27.33 -56.97
C SER A 4 3.79 26.35 -56.67
N LEU A 5 4.14 25.10 -56.26
CA LEU A 5 3.22 24.09 -55.74
C LEU A 5 3.03 24.34 -54.25
N MET A 6 1.87 24.81 -53.86
CA MET A 6 1.42 24.87 -52.46
C MET A 6 1.06 23.48 -51.94
N SER A 7 1.71 23.08 -50.87
CA SER A 7 1.34 21.87 -50.10
C SER A 7 0.07 22.14 -49.26
N PRO A 8 -0.83 21.17 -49.11
CA PRO A 8 -2.04 21.33 -48.28
C PRO A 8 -1.70 21.26 -46.78
N PRO A 9 -2.53 21.90 -45.92
CA PRO A 9 -2.32 21.94 -44.49
C PRO A 9 -2.49 20.53 -43.88
N ARG A 10 -1.56 20.18 -42.99
CA ARG A 10 -1.65 18.94 -42.19
C ARG A 10 -2.82 19.08 -41.23
N GLY A 11 -3.83 18.24 -41.41
CA GLY A 11 -4.91 18.07 -40.46
C GLY A 11 -4.37 17.57 -39.12
N THR A 12 -4.72 18.26 -38.05
CA THR A 12 -4.47 17.79 -36.67
C THR A 12 -5.38 16.58 -36.42
N VAL A 13 -4.75 15.41 -36.23
CA VAL A 13 -5.43 14.22 -35.74
C VAL A 13 -5.79 14.50 -34.26
N PRO A 14 -7.06 14.37 -33.86
CA PRO A 14 -7.40 14.51 -32.44
C PRO A 14 -6.73 13.39 -31.66
N ALA A 15 -6.06 13.77 -30.56
CA ALA A 15 -5.44 12.82 -29.66
C ALA A 15 -6.53 11.89 -29.09
N SER A 16 -6.32 10.60 -29.21
CA SER A 16 -7.19 9.60 -28.57
C SER A 16 -7.19 9.81 -27.05
N PRO A 17 -8.36 9.76 -26.38
CA PRO A 17 -8.40 9.91 -24.93
C PRO A 17 -7.49 8.87 -24.29
N SER A 18 -6.72 9.30 -23.28
CA SER A 18 -5.83 8.40 -22.54
C SER A 18 -6.69 7.37 -21.79
N GLN A 19 -6.13 6.16 -21.51
CA GLN A 19 -6.83 5.17 -20.69
C GLN A 19 -7.25 5.74 -19.32
N ALA A 20 -6.52 6.75 -18.82
CA ALA A 20 -6.87 7.48 -17.61
C ALA A 20 -8.15 8.31 -17.75
N ASP A 21 -8.40 8.89 -18.92
CA ASP A 21 -9.61 9.69 -19.15
C ASP A 21 -10.84 8.79 -19.32
N ALA A 22 -10.70 7.65 -19.99
CA ALA A 22 -11.77 6.65 -20.10
C ALA A 22 -12.14 6.01 -18.74
N LEU A 23 -11.15 5.87 -17.82
CA LEU A 23 -11.42 5.41 -16.46
C LEU A 23 -12.09 6.49 -15.58
N ARG A 24 -11.73 7.78 -15.76
CA ARG A 24 -12.36 8.89 -15.03
C ARG A 24 -13.83 9.05 -15.36
N ASP A 25 -14.21 8.82 -16.62
CA ASP A 25 -15.61 8.89 -17.06
C ASP A 25 -16.43 7.68 -16.57
N ALA A 26 -15.80 6.55 -16.26
CA ALA A 26 -16.45 5.36 -15.73
C ALA A 26 -16.68 5.40 -14.20
N VAL A 27 -15.98 6.30 -13.48
CA VAL A 27 -16.17 6.53 -12.05
C VAL A 27 -16.97 7.83 -11.87
N GLY A 28 -18.29 7.70 -11.82
CA GLY A 28 -19.19 8.82 -11.56
C GLY A 28 -18.76 9.60 -10.32
N ARG A 29 -18.83 10.93 -10.39
CA ARG A 29 -18.55 11.89 -9.30
C ARG A 29 -19.65 11.86 -8.24
N ASP A 30 -19.90 10.72 -7.62
CA ASP A 30 -20.71 10.67 -6.42
C ASP A 30 -19.78 10.80 -5.21
N GLY A 31 -19.89 11.94 -4.52
CA GLY A 31 -19.15 12.21 -3.32
C GLY A 31 -19.30 11.05 -2.33
N ILE A 32 -18.17 10.53 -1.86
CA ILE A 32 -18.13 9.48 -0.85
C ILE A 32 -18.71 10.07 0.43
N ALA A 33 -19.98 9.79 0.69
CA ALA A 33 -20.59 10.05 1.99
C ALA A 33 -19.84 9.21 3.02
N ALA A 34 -19.46 9.82 4.16
CA ALA A 34 -18.87 9.13 5.28
C ALA A 34 -19.68 7.87 5.60
N THR A 35 -19.11 6.69 5.27
CA THR A 35 -19.80 5.43 5.43
C THR A 35 -19.71 5.02 6.91
N ASN A 36 -20.85 4.85 7.55
CA ASN A 36 -20.94 4.14 8.83
C ASN A 36 -20.23 2.78 8.71
N PRO A 37 -19.48 2.32 9.73
CA PRO A 37 -18.81 1.03 9.69
C PRO A 37 -19.84 -0.06 9.42
N SER A 38 -19.83 -0.59 8.20
CA SER A 38 -20.70 -1.67 7.79
C SER A 38 -20.14 -3.00 8.33
N ALA A 39 -21.01 -4.00 8.48
CA ALA A 39 -20.81 -5.30 9.12
C ALA A 39 -19.65 -6.19 8.59
N GLY A 40 -18.65 -5.62 7.90
CA GLY A 40 -17.53 -6.34 7.27
C GLY A 40 -16.13 -5.94 7.74
N GLY A 41 -15.99 -5.09 8.77
CA GLY A 41 -14.67 -4.57 9.20
C GLY A 41 -14.10 -3.46 8.29
N THR A 42 -13.11 -2.73 8.79
CA THR A 42 -12.44 -1.66 8.04
C THR A 42 -11.62 -2.23 6.89
N PRO A 43 -11.74 -1.69 5.65
CA PRO A 43 -10.87 -2.09 4.54
C PRO A 43 -9.40 -2.00 4.92
N THR A 44 -8.65 -3.08 4.67
CA THR A 44 -7.25 -3.17 5.07
C THR A 44 -6.39 -3.64 3.91
N LEU A 45 -5.39 -2.85 3.55
CA LEU A 45 -4.40 -3.16 2.53
C LEU A 45 -3.09 -3.59 3.21
N LEU A 46 -2.72 -4.85 3.06
CA LEU A 46 -1.43 -5.38 3.51
C LEU A 46 -0.44 -5.21 2.35
N VAL A 47 0.40 -4.19 2.40
CA VAL A 47 1.34 -3.88 1.32
C VAL A 47 2.66 -4.60 1.59
N ALA A 48 3.06 -5.48 0.70
CA ALA A 48 4.25 -6.29 0.87
C ALA A 48 4.95 -6.56 -0.46
N SER A 49 6.22 -6.89 -0.41
CA SER A 49 6.99 -7.33 -1.58
C SER A 49 7.76 -8.62 -1.29
N GLY A 50 8.11 -9.34 -2.36
CA GLY A 50 8.91 -10.57 -2.23
C GLY A 50 10.40 -10.31 -2.06
N ARG A 51 10.87 -9.06 -2.25
CA ARG A 51 12.29 -8.67 -2.07
C ARG A 51 12.42 -7.24 -1.58
N GLY A 52 13.53 -6.94 -0.91
CA GLY A 52 13.90 -5.58 -0.53
C GLY A 52 14.13 -4.66 -1.74
N GLY A 53 13.95 -3.35 -1.54
CA GLY A 53 14.16 -2.34 -2.59
C GLY A 53 13.00 -2.22 -3.61
N SER A 54 11.89 -2.91 -3.40
CA SER A 54 10.71 -2.82 -4.28
C SER A 54 9.89 -1.52 -4.09
N GLY A 55 10.24 -0.69 -3.10
CA GLY A 55 9.55 0.56 -2.82
C GLY A 55 8.28 0.40 -1.97
N THR A 56 8.11 -0.73 -1.29
CA THR A 56 6.91 -1.07 -0.49
C THR A 56 6.55 0.04 0.48
N THR A 57 7.49 0.50 1.30
CA THR A 57 7.29 1.58 2.28
C THR A 57 6.86 2.90 1.62
N LEU A 58 7.51 3.28 0.53
CA LEU A 58 7.15 4.50 -0.20
C LEU A 58 5.75 4.39 -0.80
N LEU A 59 5.39 3.22 -1.33
CA LEU A 59 4.05 2.96 -1.85
C LEU A 59 3.00 2.95 -0.75
N SER A 60 3.29 2.36 0.42
CA SER A 60 2.39 2.41 1.57
C SER A 60 2.11 3.85 2.00
N ALA A 61 3.15 4.69 2.05
CA ALA A 61 3.00 6.11 2.33
C ALA A 61 2.21 6.84 1.23
N LEU A 62 2.49 6.57 -0.06
CA LEU A 62 1.75 7.17 -1.19
C LEU A 62 0.26 6.82 -1.14
N LEU A 63 -0.09 5.55 -0.94
CA LEU A 63 -1.48 5.10 -0.84
C LEU A 63 -2.19 5.79 0.33
N ALA A 64 -1.52 5.89 1.48
CA ALA A 64 -2.08 6.51 2.67
C ALA A 64 -2.28 8.03 2.51
N VAL A 65 -1.27 8.74 1.98
CA VAL A 65 -1.34 10.20 1.76
C VAL A 65 -2.39 10.53 0.69
N ALA A 66 -2.46 9.74 -0.38
CA ALA A 66 -3.45 9.94 -1.44
C ALA A 66 -4.88 9.78 -0.91
N ALA A 67 -5.18 8.73 -0.15
CA ALA A 67 -6.49 8.54 0.46
C ALA A 67 -6.83 9.65 1.47
N ALA A 68 -5.87 10.03 2.31
CA ALA A 68 -6.05 11.07 3.31
C ALA A 68 -6.32 12.45 2.68
N GLY A 69 -5.73 12.71 1.51
CA GLY A 69 -5.98 13.93 0.71
C GLY A 69 -7.43 14.08 0.28
N ASP A 70 -8.16 12.99 0.11
CA ASP A 70 -9.60 12.97 -0.21
C ASP A 70 -10.50 12.97 1.05
N GLY A 71 -9.92 13.19 2.21
CA GLY A 71 -10.68 13.22 3.47
C GLY A 71 -10.97 11.84 4.08
N VAL A 72 -10.43 10.74 3.51
CA VAL A 72 -10.53 9.40 4.09
C VAL A 72 -9.70 9.34 5.36
N ARG A 73 -10.26 8.86 6.46
CA ARG A 73 -9.52 8.66 7.72
C ARG A 73 -8.66 7.41 7.58
N VAL A 74 -7.34 7.61 7.46
CA VAL A 74 -6.38 6.54 7.21
C VAL A 74 -5.57 6.23 8.47
N LEU A 75 -5.51 4.96 8.82
CA LEU A 75 -4.52 4.42 9.74
C LEU A 75 -3.41 3.75 8.92
N LEU A 76 -2.21 4.32 8.96
CA LEU A 76 -1.01 3.74 8.37
C LEU A 76 -0.21 3.04 9.46
N VAL A 77 0.04 1.75 9.29
CA VAL A 77 0.79 0.94 10.26
C VAL A 77 2.09 0.49 9.63
N ASP A 78 3.21 0.81 10.27
CA ASP A 78 4.51 0.26 9.92
C ASP A 78 4.70 -1.06 10.66
N ALA A 79 4.56 -2.19 9.96
CA ALA A 79 4.66 -3.51 10.58
C ALA A 79 6.11 -4.00 10.74
N ASP A 80 7.11 -3.18 10.36
CA ASP A 80 8.52 -3.47 10.63
C ASP A 80 8.79 -3.31 12.14
N ASP A 81 9.27 -4.38 12.75
CA ASP A 81 9.65 -4.42 14.17
C ASP A 81 11.09 -4.02 14.41
N PHE A 82 11.83 -3.66 13.37
CA PHE A 82 13.27 -3.38 13.42
C PHE A 82 13.58 -1.89 13.25
N VAL A 83 13.33 -1.36 12.06
CA VAL A 83 13.53 0.06 11.75
C VAL A 83 12.28 0.56 11.04
N GLY A 84 11.46 1.33 11.74
CA GLY A 84 10.23 1.89 11.19
C GLY A 84 10.52 3.05 10.22
N PRO A 85 10.72 2.81 8.91
CA PRO A 85 11.11 3.87 7.98
C PRO A 85 9.99 4.85 7.67
N LEU A 86 8.73 4.50 7.96
CA LEU A 86 7.58 5.37 7.67
C LEU A 86 7.58 6.65 8.48
N ALA A 87 8.00 6.62 9.75
CA ALA A 87 8.08 7.83 10.57
C ALA A 87 9.05 8.86 9.97
N MET A 88 10.23 8.39 9.54
CA MET A 88 11.21 9.24 8.85
C MET A 88 10.69 9.73 7.50
N THR A 89 10.06 8.84 6.73
CA THR A 89 9.46 9.18 5.42
C THR A 89 8.42 10.30 5.55
N LEU A 90 7.56 10.21 6.57
CA LEU A 90 6.50 11.19 6.81
C LEU A 90 6.95 12.43 7.61
N GLY A 91 8.20 12.46 8.07
CA GLY A 91 8.75 13.58 8.84
C GLY A 91 8.14 13.75 10.23
N VAL A 92 7.68 12.66 10.86
CA VAL A 92 7.08 12.68 12.19
C VAL A 92 7.97 11.97 13.22
N THR A 93 7.82 12.34 14.50
CA THR A 93 8.56 11.73 15.60
C THR A 93 7.58 11.03 16.55
N PRO A 94 7.39 9.71 16.41
CA PRO A 94 6.52 8.94 17.29
C PRO A 94 7.06 8.90 18.72
N GLN A 95 6.16 9.00 19.70
CA GLN A 95 6.49 8.86 21.12
C GLN A 95 6.60 7.39 21.55
N ALA A 96 5.87 6.51 20.86
CA ALA A 96 5.84 5.08 21.09
C ALA A 96 5.58 4.35 19.77
N SER A 97 5.86 3.06 19.74
CA SER A 97 5.64 2.16 18.62
C SER A 97 4.63 1.06 19.00
N TRP A 98 4.11 0.33 18.02
CA TRP A 98 3.24 -0.81 18.32
C TRP A 98 3.94 -1.92 19.13
N THR A 99 5.26 -2.01 19.12
CA THR A 99 6.01 -2.98 19.93
C THR A 99 5.92 -2.66 21.42
N ASP A 100 5.70 -1.40 21.79
CA ASP A 100 5.51 -0.98 23.18
C ASP A 100 4.20 -1.49 23.78
N LEU A 101 3.24 -1.88 22.94
CA LEU A 101 2.01 -2.55 23.38
C LEU A 101 2.28 -3.92 24.02
N ARG A 102 3.45 -4.53 23.77
CA ARG A 102 3.83 -5.87 24.26
C ARG A 102 3.64 -6.01 25.77
N GLY A 103 4.10 -5.03 26.52
CA GLY A 103 4.04 -5.05 27.99
C GLY A 103 2.71 -4.57 28.60
N GLY A 104 1.75 -4.12 27.79
CA GLY A 104 0.51 -3.54 28.28
C GLY A 104 0.64 -2.20 29.04
N ARG A 105 1.84 -1.60 29.00
CA ARG A 105 2.13 -0.31 29.67
C ARG A 105 1.70 0.87 28.84
N VAL A 106 1.49 0.65 27.54
CA VAL A 106 1.11 1.68 26.56
C VAL A 106 -0.23 1.29 25.95
N THR A 107 -1.09 2.27 25.75
CA THR A 107 -2.41 2.10 25.14
C THR A 107 -2.34 2.30 23.63
N PRO A 108 -3.31 1.79 22.84
CA PRO A 108 -3.37 2.04 21.40
C PRO A 108 -3.32 3.54 21.04
N SER A 109 -3.98 4.40 21.81
CA SER A 109 -3.97 5.85 21.55
C SER A 109 -2.59 6.49 21.75
N GLN A 110 -1.74 5.93 22.61
CA GLN A 110 -0.39 6.44 22.85
C GLN A 110 0.60 6.05 21.74
N VAL A 111 0.33 5.01 20.96
CA VAL A 111 1.15 4.64 19.80
C VAL A 111 0.68 5.32 18.50
N ALA A 112 -0.46 5.98 18.54
CA ALA A 112 -1.02 6.72 17.41
C ALA A 112 -0.34 8.08 17.30
N THR A 113 0.35 8.33 16.18
CA THR A 113 1.02 9.59 15.87
C THR A 113 0.25 10.30 14.75
N PRO A 114 -0.37 11.46 15.00
CA PRO A 114 -1.03 12.23 13.95
C PRO A 114 -0.01 12.73 12.92
N VAL A 115 -0.30 12.51 11.64
CA VAL A 115 0.46 13.07 10.50
C VAL A 115 -0.31 14.25 9.90
N SER A 116 -1.63 14.10 9.78
CA SER A 116 -2.56 15.16 9.37
C SER A 116 -3.89 14.99 10.11
N SER A 117 -4.90 15.80 9.76
CA SER A 117 -6.27 15.66 10.30
C SER A 117 -6.94 14.32 9.90
N THR A 118 -6.47 13.68 8.83
CA THR A 118 -7.04 12.46 8.25
C THR A 118 -6.06 11.28 8.21
N LEU A 119 -4.78 11.49 8.52
CA LEU A 119 -3.74 10.45 8.49
C LEU A 119 -3.11 10.29 9.87
N THR A 120 -3.19 9.08 10.40
CA THR A 120 -2.53 8.67 11.64
C THR A 120 -1.52 7.56 11.34
N LEU A 121 -0.30 7.69 11.86
CA LEU A 121 0.74 6.67 11.80
C LEU A 121 0.79 5.89 13.12
N VAL A 122 0.88 4.58 13.03
CA VAL A 122 1.40 3.70 14.08
C VAL A 122 2.78 3.24 13.65
N ALA A 123 3.80 3.75 14.31
CA ALA A 123 5.18 3.50 13.93
C ALA A 123 5.62 2.06 14.24
N GLY A 124 6.54 1.56 13.42
CA GLY A 124 7.30 0.34 13.67
C GLY A 124 8.23 0.48 14.87
N GLY A 125 8.63 -0.64 15.44
CA GLY A 125 9.58 -0.66 16.54
C GLY A 125 11.00 -0.50 16.02
N ALA A 126 11.71 0.53 16.45
CA ALA A 126 13.16 0.44 16.45
C ALA A 126 13.58 -0.58 17.52
N PRO A 127 14.56 -1.46 17.25
CA PRO A 127 15.18 -2.20 18.33
C PRO A 127 15.73 -1.13 19.28
N ARG A 128 15.25 -1.11 20.51
CA ARG A 128 15.91 -0.32 21.55
C ARG A 128 17.34 -0.82 21.60
N GLN A 129 18.26 -0.08 20.99
CA GLN A 129 19.68 -0.19 21.27
C GLN A 129 19.87 0.34 22.69
N GLY A 130 19.63 -0.53 23.64
CA GLY A 130 19.79 -0.27 25.05
C GLY A 130 19.55 -1.58 25.78
N VAL A 131 20.50 -1.92 26.56
CA VAL A 131 20.31 -2.83 27.67
C VAL A 131 19.12 -2.24 28.42
N ASP A 132 18.01 -2.98 28.54
CA ASP A 132 16.96 -2.60 29.47
C ASP A 132 17.63 -2.24 30.80
N ALA A 133 17.00 -1.36 31.61
CA ALA A 133 17.58 -0.94 32.89
C ALA A 133 18.05 -2.12 33.77
N ASP A 134 17.63 -3.34 33.46
CA ASP A 134 17.98 -4.60 34.09
C ASP A 134 19.06 -5.40 33.34
N GLY A 135 19.73 -4.86 32.32
CA GLY A 135 20.82 -5.52 31.59
C GLY A 135 20.37 -6.59 30.59
N ALA A 136 19.08 -6.71 30.28
CA ALA A 136 18.58 -7.70 29.34
C ALA A 136 18.76 -7.23 27.88
N THR A 137 19.34 -8.10 27.06
CA THR A 137 19.41 -7.91 25.60
C THR A 137 17.98 -7.82 25.05
N ALA A 138 17.73 -6.85 24.16
CA ALA A 138 16.41 -6.72 23.51
C ALA A 138 16.00 -8.07 22.91
N VAL A 139 15.04 -8.73 23.51
CA VAL A 139 14.54 -10.04 23.04
C VAL A 139 13.72 -9.81 21.78
N ALA A 140 14.09 -10.49 20.70
CA ALA A 140 13.35 -10.43 19.46
C ALA A 140 11.86 -10.75 19.71
N ILE A 141 10.96 -9.96 19.08
CA ILE A 141 9.53 -10.18 19.21
C ILE A 141 9.14 -11.49 18.49
N THR A 142 8.43 -12.35 19.19
CA THR A 142 7.94 -13.60 18.61
C THR A 142 6.76 -13.35 17.67
N ALA A 143 6.49 -14.30 16.75
CA ALA A 143 5.33 -14.22 15.86
C ALA A 143 3.99 -14.13 16.64
N ALA A 144 3.89 -14.78 17.80
CA ALA A 144 2.70 -14.72 18.65
C ALA A 144 2.53 -13.34 19.29
N GLU A 145 3.60 -12.76 19.81
CA GLU A 145 3.59 -11.41 20.41
C GLU A 145 3.28 -10.35 19.34
N ARG A 146 3.89 -10.46 18.13
CA ARG A 146 3.59 -9.58 17.02
C ARG A 146 2.09 -9.59 16.68
N ARG A 147 1.51 -10.80 16.52
CA ARG A 147 0.05 -10.92 16.30
C ARG A 147 -0.77 -10.33 17.45
N ALA A 148 -0.33 -10.52 18.70
CA ALA A 148 -1.03 -9.96 19.86
C ALA A 148 -0.99 -8.43 19.86
N CYS A 149 0.15 -7.82 19.53
CA CYS A 149 0.27 -6.37 19.41
C CYS A 149 -0.58 -5.82 18.26
N MET A 150 -0.57 -6.46 17.08
CA MET A 150 -1.40 -6.05 15.96
C MET A 150 -2.89 -6.10 16.32
N ARG A 151 -3.37 -7.14 17.01
CA ARG A 151 -4.77 -7.20 17.47
C ARG A 151 -5.12 -6.08 18.46
N ARG A 152 -4.17 -5.59 19.26
CA ARG A 152 -4.41 -4.46 20.17
C ARG A 152 -4.65 -3.15 19.46
N LEU A 153 -4.34 -3.05 18.17
CA LEU A 153 -4.63 -1.87 17.35
C LEU A 153 -6.12 -1.79 16.93
N SER A 154 -6.96 -2.80 17.23
CA SER A 154 -8.37 -2.81 16.81
C SER A 154 -9.14 -1.52 17.14
N PRO A 155 -8.96 -0.85 18.32
CA PRO A 155 -9.65 0.40 18.57
C PRO A 155 -9.28 1.54 17.62
N LEU A 156 -8.06 1.50 17.04
CA LEU A 156 -7.63 2.48 16.04
C LEU A 156 -8.14 2.08 14.65
N THR A 157 -8.12 0.79 14.32
CA THR A 157 -8.61 0.30 13.02
C THR A 157 -10.11 0.54 12.86
N GLU A 158 -10.90 0.41 13.93
CA GLU A 158 -12.34 0.66 13.93
C GLU A 158 -12.71 2.13 13.73
N GLN A 159 -11.80 3.06 14.05
CA GLN A 159 -11.99 4.50 13.86
C GLN A 159 -11.56 4.99 12.48
N ALA A 160 -10.87 4.15 11.72
CA ALA A 160 -10.39 4.46 10.38
C ALA A 160 -11.40 4.03 9.30
N ASP A 161 -11.39 4.71 8.17
CA ASP A 161 -12.14 4.34 6.96
C ASP A 161 -11.28 3.42 6.06
N LEU A 162 -9.95 3.49 6.23
CA LEU A 162 -8.96 2.65 5.55
C LEU A 162 -7.78 2.37 6.47
N VAL A 163 -7.32 1.14 6.47
CA VAL A 163 -6.03 0.74 7.09
C VAL A 163 -5.04 0.36 6.00
N VAL A 164 -3.85 0.93 6.04
CA VAL A 164 -2.71 0.52 5.20
C VAL A 164 -1.61 0.00 6.11
N VAL A 165 -1.17 -1.23 5.89
CA VAL A 165 -0.11 -1.86 6.67
C VAL A 165 1.12 -2.06 5.78
N ASP A 166 2.20 -1.36 6.08
CA ASP A 166 3.50 -1.61 5.44
C ASP A 166 4.14 -2.86 6.05
N CYS A 167 4.13 -3.94 5.32
CA CYS A 167 4.72 -5.21 5.73
C CYS A 167 6.16 -5.39 5.21
N GLY A 168 6.66 -4.44 4.41
CA GLY A 168 7.99 -4.50 3.84
C GLY A 168 8.21 -5.70 2.91
N ALA A 169 9.41 -6.29 3.01
CA ALA A 169 9.79 -7.45 2.19
C ALA A 169 9.88 -8.76 2.99
N ARG A 170 9.32 -8.80 4.19
CA ARG A 170 9.38 -9.97 5.08
C ARG A 170 8.00 -10.61 5.20
N LEU A 171 7.97 -11.94 5.20
CA LEU A 171 6.71 -12.69 5.31
C LEU A 171 6.09 -12.59 6.70
N ASP A 172 6.91 -12.57 7.76
CA ASP A 172 6.41 -12.58 9.15
C ASP A 172 5.52 -11.37 9.50
N PRO A 173 5.84 -10.11 9.13
CA PRO A 173 4.91 -8.99 9.30
C PRO A 173 3.59 -9.19 8.57
N VAL A 174 3.61 -9.70 7.32
CA VAL A 174 2.38 -10.00 6.55
C VAL A 174 1.50 -10.97 7.33
N LEU A 175 2.06 -12.12 7.73
CA LEU A 175 1.30 -13.16 8.44
C LEU A 175 0.82 -12.72 9.82
N ALA A 176 1.51 -11.77 10.46
CA ALA A 176 1.09 -11.23 11.75
C ALA A 176 -0.02 -10.18 11.63
N ALA A 177 -0.05 -9.45 10.51
CA ALA A 177 -1.05 -8.42 10.25
C ALA A 177 -2.41 -9.01 9.81
N ILE A 178 -2.42 -10.21 9.22
CA ILE A 178 -3.67 -10.87 8.80
C ILE A 178 -4.53 -11.18 10.02
N THR A 179 -5.77 -10.73 10.01
CA THR A 179 -6.77 -11.00 11.03
C THR A 179 -7.98 -11.72 10.41
N PRO A 180 -8.63 -12.68 11.12
CA PRO A 180 -9.67 -13.51 10.52
C PRO A 180 -10.99 -12.77 10.22
N HIS A 181 -11.14 -11.53 10.64
CA HIS A 181 -12.41 -10.78 10.58
C HIS A 181 -12.33 -9.49 9.76
N ALA A 182 -11.18 -9.20 9.17
CA ALA A 182 -10.98 -7.95 8.48
C ALA A 182 -11.35 -8.06 6.99
N ASN A 183 -11.77 -6.95 6.43
CA ASN A 183 -11.90 -6.78 4.99
C ASN A 183 -10.50 -6.53 4.40
N GLU A 184 -9.67 -7.57 4.48
CA GLU A 184 -8.25 -7.52 4.18
C GLU A 184 -7.93 -7.96 2.77
N ARG A 185 -6.85 -7.40 2.25
CA ARG A 185 -6.32 -7.73 0.94
C ARG A 185 -4.80 -7.61 0.95
N LEU A 186 -4.10 -8.60 0.44
CA LEU A 186 -2.67 -8.47 0.17
C LEU A 186 -2.47 -7.67 -1.11
N VAL A 187 -1.66 -6.63 -1.04
CA VAL A 187 -1.15 -5.88 -2.19
C VAL A 187 0.33 -6.28 -2.36
N ALA A 188 0.56 -7.24 -3.26
CA ALA A 188 1.89 -7.74 -3.58
C ALA A 188 2.58 -6.79 -4.55
N VAL A 189 3.63 -6.11 -4.10
CA VAL A 189 4.39 -5.14 -4.90
C VAL A 189 5.43 -5.84 -5.77
N SER A 190 5.35 -5.63 -7.09
CA SER A 190 6.38 -6.02 -8.05
C SER A 190 7.07 -4.78 -8.59
N ALA A 191 8.37 -4.66 -8.39
CA ALA A 191 9.18 -3.56 -8.91
C ALA A 191 10.23 -4.10 -9.87
N GLY A 192 9.87 -4.18 -11.12
CA GLY A 192 10.74 -4.63 -12.21
C GLY A 192 10.12 -5.76 -13.03
N SER A 193 10.56 -5.80 -14.28
CA SER A 193 10.22 -6.83 -15.25
C SER A 193 11.27 -7.96 -15.31
N ASP A 194 12.32 -7.87 -14.48
CA ASP A 194 13.36 -8.89 -14.43
C ASP A 194 12.83 -10.20 -13.79
N PRO A 195 13.35 -11.36 -14.21
CA PRO A 195 12.87 -12.66 -13.72
C PRO A 195 12.94 -12.81 -12.19
N VAL A 196 13.92 -12.17 -11.54
CA VAL A 196 14.09 -12.25 -10.07
C VAL A 196 12.98 -11.48 -9.37
N ALA A 197 12.62 -10.28 -9.86
CA ALA A 197 11.50 -9.51 -9.30
C ALA A 197 10.16 -10.25 -9.45
N LEU A 198 9.90 -10.79 -10.64
CA LEU A 198 8.68 -11.55 -10.91
C LEU A 198 8.60 -12.81 -10.05
N ALA A 199 9.69 -13.59 -9.97
CA ALA A 199 9.76 -14.79 -9.12
C ALA A 199 9.59 -14.48 -7.64
N ALA A 200 10.16 -13.37 -7.13
CA ALA A 200 10.03 -12.96 -5.75
C ALA A 200 8.58 -12.58 -5.41
N THR A 201 7.91 -11.84 -6.30
CA THR A 201 6.49 -11.49 -6.12
C THR A 201 5.60 -12.74 -6.15
N TYR A 202 5.83 -13.65 -7.10
CA TYR A 202 5.14 -14.93 -7.14
C TYR A 202 5.36 -15.74 -5.85
N ALA A 203 6.60 -15.81 -5.35
CA ALA A 203 6.93 -16.53 -4.12
C ALA A 203 6.18 -15.97 -2.90
N LEU A 204 6.05 -14.64 -2.81
CA LEU A 204 5.23 -14.00 -1.77
C LEU A 204 3.75 -14.42 -1.89
N CYS A 205 3.17 -14.30 -3.08
CA CYS A 205 1.77 -14.69 -3.34
C CYS A 205 1.54 -16.17 -2.95
N LYS A 206 2.47 -17.06 -3.36
CA LYS A 206 2.43 -18.49 -2.99
C LYS A 206 2.49 -18.70 -1.49
N ALA A 207 3.44 -18.06 -0.80
CA ALA A 207 3.65 -18.25 0.62
C ALA A 207 2.44 -17.80 1.45
N VAL A 208 1.80 -16.69 1.06
CA VAL A 208 0.59 -16.19 1.72
C VAL A 208 -0.63 -17.04 1.36
N HIS A 209 -0.85 -17.34 0.08
CA HIS A 209 -2.00 -18.15 -0.36
C HIS A 209 -2.00 -19.57 0.25
N THR A 210 -0.84 -20.19 0.41
CA THR A 210 -0.73 -21.52 1.03
C THR A 210 -1.23 -21.52 2.47
N ARG A 211 -1.06 -20.41 3.20
CA ARG A 211 -1.45 -20.29 4.62
C ARG A 211 -2.83 -19.65 4.82
N HIS A 212 -3.22 -18.77 3.91
CA HIS A 212 -4.44 -17.95 3.99
C HIS A 212 -5.16 -17.97 2.65
N ARG A 213 -5.74 -19.11 2.27
CA ARG A 213 -6.38 -19.31 0.95
C ARG A 213 -7.53 -18.32 0.64
N ALA A 214 -8.20 -17.85 1.68
CA ALA A 214 -9.32 -16.93 1.53
C ALA A 214 -8.90 -15.45 1.40
N LEU A 215 -7.62 -15.13 1.66
CA LEU A 215 -7.14 -13.76 1.53
C LEU A 215 -7.02 -13.38 0.05
N PRO A 216 -7.74 -12.35 -0.42
CA PRO A 216 -7.56 -11.85 -1.77
C PRO A 216 -6.14 -11.29 -1.97
N VAL A 217 -5.57 -11.57 -3.14
CA VAL A 217 -4.24 -11.10 -3.52
C VAL A 217 -4.34 -10.26 -4.76
N ASP A 218 -3.88 -9.02 -4.64
CA ASP A 218 -3.72 -8.09 -5.75
C ASP A 218 -2.24 -7.83 -6.01
N VAL A 219 -1.89 -7.55 -7.25
CA VAL A 219 -0.54 -7.16 -7.64
C VAL A 219 -0.52 -5.67 -7.95
N LEU A 220 0.41 -4.95 -7.35
CA LEU A 220 0.73 -3.57 -7.65
C LEU A 220 2.09 -3.51 -8.35
N VAL A 221 2.11 -3.05 -9.60
CA VAL A 221 3.35 -2.93 -10.37
C VAL A 221 3.93 -1.55 -10.13
N ASN A 222 5.16 -1.50 -9.62
CA ASN A 222 5.86 -0.26 -9.30
C ASN A 222 6.94 0.06 -10.34
N ARG A 223 7.11 1.35 -10.66
CA ARG A 223 8.10 1.91 -11.61
C ARG A 223 7.87 1.50 -13.06
N HIS A 224 6.72 1.00 -13.40
CA HIS A 224 6.32 0.66 -14.76
C HIS A 224 4.89 1.13 -15.02
N GLU A 225 4.58 1.36 -16.27
CA GLU A 225 3.25 1.77 -16.72
C GLU A 225 2.87 1.14 -18.06
N GLY A 226 1.63 1.30 -18.46
CA GLY A 226 1.13 0.86 -19.75
C GLY A 226 1.36 -0.63 -20.02
N SER A 227 1.87 -0.94 -21.23
CA SER A 227 2.08 -2.32 -21.67
C SER A 227 3.17 -3.06 -20.89
N GLU A 228 4.12 -2.36 -20.29
CA GLU A 228 5.18 -2.99 -19.50
C GLU A 228 4.63 -3.46 -18.16
N ALA A 229 3.84 -2.64 -17.50
CA ALA A 229 3.14 -3.05 -16.27
C ALA A 229 2.20 -4.23 -16.52
N ALA A 230 1.48 -4.22 -17.65
CA ALA A 230 0.62 -5.34 -18.03
C ALA A 230 1.42 -6.64 -18.21
N ARG A 231 2.55 -6.61 -18.93
CA ARG A 231 3.42 -7.79 -19.09
C ARG A 231 3.96 -8.32 -17.76
N CYS A 232 4.34 -7.42 -16.83
CA CYS A 232 4.79 -7.83 -15.50
C CYS A 232 3.67 -8.56 -14.74
N PHE A 233 2.46 -8.01 -14.75
CA PHE A 233 1.30 -8.64 -14.14
C PHE A 233 0.97 -9.99 -14.77
N ASP A 234 0.87 -10.06 -16.10
CA ASP A 234 0.50 -11.27 -16.83
C ASP A 234 1.46 -12.43 -16.54
N ALA A 235 2.76 -12.14 -16.42
CA ALA A 235 3.77 -13.15 -16.10
C ALA A 235 3.57 -13.73 -14.67
N ILE A 236 3.23 -12.87 -13.70
CA ILE A 236 2.97 -13.30 -12.30
C ILE A 236 1.65 -14.07 -12.22
N ASP A 237 0.59 -13.56 -12.85
CA ASP A 237 -0.74 -14.18 -12.83
C ASP A 237 -0.76 -15.52 -13.56
N ALA A 238 -0.07 -15.64 -14.69
CA ALA A 238 0.09 -16.91 -15.41
C ALA A 238 0.72 -17.99 -14.51
N GLY A 239 1.80 -17.65 -13.79
CA GLY A 239 2.41 -18.56 -12.81
C GLY A 239 1.49 -18.91 -11.66
N ALA A 240 0.74 -17.93 -11.14
CA ALA A 240 -0.21 -18.16 -10.05
C ALA A 240 -1.37 -19.05 -10.48
N ARG A 241 -1.93 -18.83 -11.66
CA ARG A 241 -2.99 -19.70 -12.23
C ARG A 241 -2.49 -21.12 -12.45
N GLN A 242 -1.33 -21.25 -13.09
CA GLN A 242 -0.80 -22.56 -13.49
C GLN A 242 -0.43 -23.42 -12.29
N PHE A 243 0.21 -22.87 -11.26
CA PHE A 243 0.81 -23.64 -10.18
C PHE A 243 0.04 -23.57 -8.85
N LEU A 244 -0.84 -22.57 -8.66
CA LEU A 244 -1.58 -22.38 -7.41
C LEU A 244 -3.10 -22.46 -7.60
N GLY A 245 -3.59 -22.46 -8.84
CA GLY A 245 -5.02 -22.30 -9.14
C GLY A 245 -5.57 -20.95 -8.66
N LEU A 246 -4.70 -19.94 -8.50
CA LEU A 246 -5.01 -18.62 -7.99
C LEU A 246 -5.06 -17.62 -9.13
N SER A 247 -6.20 -16.95 -9.33
CA SER A 247 -6.27 -15.77 -10.20
C SER A 247 -5.97 -14.52 -9.39
N LEU A 248 -4.97 -13.79 -9.82
CA LEU A 248 -4.60 -12.51 -9.23
C LEU A 248 -5.40 -11.37 -9.86
N ARG A 249 -5.47 -10.24 -9.19
CA ARG A 249 -6.03 -9.00 -9.71
C ARG A 249 -4.93 -7.95 -9.82
N LEU A 250 -4.90 -7.18 -10.90
CA LEU A 250 -4.05 -6.01 -11.00
C LEU A 250 -4.67 -4.88 -10.17
N ALA A 251 -4.02 -4.51 -9.07
CA ALA A 251 -4.40 -3.35 -8.26
C ALA A 251 -4.20 -2.05 -9.04
N GLY A 252 -3.08 -1.98 -9.76
CA GLY A 252 -2.69 -0.86 -10.60
C GLY A 252 -1.20 -0.85 -10.88
N ALA A 253 -0.76 0.22 -11.50
CA ALA A 253 0.64 0.49 -11.78
C ALA A 253 1.01 1.89 -11.30
N ILE A 254 2.16 2.01 -10.67
CA ILE A 254 2.72 3.30 -10.23
C ILE A 254 3.90 3.60 -11.16
N PRO A 255 3.89 4.71 -11.90
CA PRO A 255 4.99 5.07 -12.78
C PRO A 255 6.27 5.39 -11.99
N ALA A 256 7.41 5.31 -12.64
CA ALA A 256 8.63 5.94 -12.15
C ALA A 256 8.42 7.45 -12.11
N ASP A 257 8.75 8.07 -10.97
CA ASP A 257 8.53 9.50 -10.76
C ASP A 257 9.83 10.22 -10.37
N PRO A 258 10.62 10.65 -11.36
CA PRO A 258 11.87 11.35 -11.10
C PRO A 258 11.67 12.69 -10.37
N THR A 259 10.49 13.30 -10.49
CA THR A 259 10.16 14.56 -9.81
C THR A 259 10.00 14.35 -8.33
N LEU A 260 9.23 13.33 -7.94
CA LEU A 260 9.08 12.90 -6.55
C LEU A 260 10.45 12.51 -5.97
N ASP A 261 11.21 11.67 -6.66
CA ASP A 261 12.55 11.26 -6.23
C ASP A 261 13.49 12.47 -6.03
N ALA A 262 13.44 13.46 -6.91
CA ALA A 262 14.25 14.68 -6.79
C ALA A 262 13.79 15.57 -5.63
N ALA A 263 12.48 15.69 -5.38
CA ALA A 263 11.94 16.45 -4.27
C ALA A 263 12.35 15.84 -2.92
N LEU A 264 12.25 14.50 -2.78
CA LEU A 264 12.67 13.79 -1.58
C LEU A 264 14.19 13.91 -1.33
N ARG A 265 15.03 13.83 -2.38
CA ARG A 265 16.47 14.05 -2.24
C ARG A 265 16.83 15.46 -1.79
N ARG A 266 15.99 16.46 -2.07
CA ARG A 266 16.16 17.83 -1.56
C ARG A 266 15.64 18.03 -0.15
N GLY A 267 15.15 16.98 0.51
CA GLY A 267 14.61 17.03 1.86
C GLY A 267 13.20 17.63 1.96
N MET A 268 12.45 17.67 0.85
CA MET A 268 11.05 18.07 0.90
C MET A 268 10.25 17.07 1.73
N PRO A 269 9.36 17.51 2.63
CA PRO A 269 8.46 16.61 3.35
C PRO A 269 7.66 15.73 2.39
N PHE A 270 7.50 14.45 2.72
CA PHE A 270 6.90 13.48 1.82
C PHE A 270 5.49 13.87 1.32
N PRO A 271 4.57 14.35 2.18
CA PRO A 271 3.24 14.76 1.70
C PRO A 271 3.31 15.90 0.66
N ASP A 272 4.21 16.86 0.86
CA ASP A 272 4.40 17.99 -0.07
C ASP A 272 5.05 17.52 -1.38
N ALA A 273 6.04 16.64 -1.30
CA ALA A 273 6.71 16.07 -2.46
C ALA A 273 5.77 15.20 -3.30
N ALA A 274 4.85 14.48 -2.65
CA ALA A 274 3.86 13.62 -3.30
C ALA A 274 2.72 14.43 -3.94
N ALA A 275 2.42 15.63 -3.44
CA ALA A 275 1.27 16.41 -3.88
C ALA A 275 1.28 16.65 -5.41
N GLY A 276 0.27 16.11 -6.10
CA GLY A 276 0.12 16.24 -7.55
C GLY A 276 1.15 15.48 -8.40
N SER A 277 2.01 14.68 -7.79
CA SER A 277 2.99 13.87 -8.53
C SER A 277 2.29 12.75 -9.32
N PRO A 278 2.84 12.34 -10.48
CA PRO A 278 2.29 11.21 -11.26
C PRO A 278 2.14 9.92 -10.43
N ALA A 279 3.09 9.64 -9.54
CA ALA A 279 3.03 8.49 -8.66
C ALA A 279 1.88 8.60 -7.64
N ALA A 280 1.64 9.79 -7.08
CA ALA A 280 0.54 10.02 -6.14
C ALA A 280 -0.83 9.94 -6.82
N LEU A 281 -0.98 10.45 -8.04
CA LEU A 281 -2.21 10.32 -8.82
C LEU A 281 -2.52 8.85 -9.14
N ALA A 282 -1.52 8.08 -9.53
CA ALA A 282 -1.69 6.65 -9.76
C ALA A 282 -2.02 5.88 -8.46
N ALA A 283 -1.40 6.26 -7.32
CA ALA A 283 -1.70 5.69 -6.02
C ALA A 283 -3.15 6.00 -5.57
N HIS A 284 -3.62 7.21 -5.84
CA HIS A 284 -5.02 7.61 -5.62
C HIS A 284 -5.98 6.67 -6.36
N ASP A 285 -5.76 6.43 -7.65
CA ASP A 285 -6.59 5.52 -8.44
C ASP A 285 -6.59 4.07 -7.89
N VAL A 286 -5.46 3.62 -7.36
CA VAL A 286 -5.35 2.29 -6.71
C VAL A 286 -6.21 2.23 -5.46
N VAL A 287 -6.10 3.23 -4.59
CA VAL A 287 -6.84 3.28 -3.32
C VAL A 287 -8.34 3.40 -3.56
N MET A 288 -8.76 4.29 -4.46
CA MET A 288 -10.18 4.51 -4.74
C MET A 288 -10.85 3.25 -5.29
N ARG A 289 -10.13 2.49 -6.13
CA ARG A 289 -10.60 1.17 -6.57
C ARG A 289 -10.66 0.16 -5.43
N ALA A 290 -9.69 0.17 -4.52
CA ALA A 290 -9.71 -0.74 -3.37
C ALA A 290 -10.90 -0.44 -2.43
N LEU A 291 -11.24 0.82 -2.22
CA LEU A 291 -12.39 1.23 -1.41
C LEU A 291 -13.74 0.95 -2.08
N SER A 292 -13.81 1.00 -3.43
CA SER A 292 -15.05 0.72 -4.18
C SER A 292 -15.40 -0.77 -4.25
N VAL A 293 -14.42 -1.66 -4.14
CA VAL A 293 -14.64 -3.12 -4.12
C VAL A 293 -15.12 -3.55 -2.75
N ARG A 294 -16.39 -3.31 -2.42
CA ARG A 294 -17.04 -3.95 -1.27
C ARG A 294 -17.07 -5.45 -1.51
N SER A 295 -16.56 -6.26 -0.57
CA SER A 295 -16.78 -7.70 -0.61
C SER A 295 -18.29 -7.96 -0.72
N PRO A 296 -18.74 -8.83 -1.65
CA PRO A 296 -20.14 -9.17 -1.73
C PRO A 296 -20.59 -9.71 -0.37
N SER A 297 -21.62 -9.07 0.20
CA SER A 297 -22.31 -9.61 1.36
C SER A 297 -22.66 -11.07 1.05
N ARG A 298 -22.20 -11.99 1.90
CA ARG A 298 -22.70 -13.36 1.87
C ARG A 298 -24.21 -13.27 2.11
N SER A 299 -24.97 -13.22 1.02
CA SER A 299 -26.41 -13.46 1.04
C SER A 299 -26.57 -14.89 1.55
N GLY A 300 -27.26 -15.02 2.68
CA GLY A 300 -27.46 -16.30 3.35
C GLY A 300 -28.10 -17.33 2.44
N VAL A 301 -27.68 -18.54 2.63
CA VAL A 301 -28.48 -19.76 2.44
C VAL A 301 -28.58 -20.42 3.79
#